data_b2fd560241c4d0cadca70880ec9218ee
#
_entry.id   b2fd560241c4d0cadca70880ec9218ee
#
_cell.length_a   1.000
_cell.length_b   1.000
_cell.length_c   1.000
_cell.angle_alpha   90.00
_cell.angle_beta   90.00
_cell.angle_gamma   90.00
#
_symmetry.space_group_name_H-M   'P 1'
#
loop_
_entity.id
_entity.type
_entity.pdbx_description
1 polymer ?
#
loop_
_entity_poly.entity_id
_entity_poly.type
_entity_poly.pdbx_seq_one_letter_code
_entity_poly.pdbx_strand_id
1 'polypeptide(L)'
;VILAIGFGNRGFPRHNGVMFIKLLDQIYDAMMVIRRHIGFGLLLLLGVTLAACQTGGVASRPLTNSPFTNIQNPMSEATVARVQNHHSAAFLVGQFSLKQGKLAIAANAFTNALAKHQNDAYLFTLAFQTQYFSGDIEAASDLAARIERGDNQVMMSSEPAAALAAMQQDWEALYALADHLKSDAQSHAIGTIMAAWALAAQGQGDAGLIMLRELDPFDSENDSITLLSQQALMAEFTGQEELAVSLALEIMDREISDHGVILEMAGVLIRHDEAETGKEWIARLGPRFHHRRINADITNGTSGLLTPPHALEAIASGIVTTQTDLNANWNQPISLAQLHLASYLDSDNDEARYLIGANYIEADLIDDGITLLTTISPNSPWYEESRLMMISALRYDPSQLPLLRDVIESLIDNDPDNYLLWLEKGLTEHANGHEQKAQLALQKAIDLGLESGRAYYFLAITQANQNMVKDAEASFYRSISLSPFNAYTHNYFGYWLIEQNRNLDEAKALIQKAVDRQPNNGAFVDSLGWVYYKLGDLDKALIFMERAATIIPDDPVITDHLGDVYWALGRKDEAMHEWRRARLFSPDAALEAAILDKMKKALTDD
;
A
#
# COMPACT_ATOMS: atom_id res chain seq x y z
N VAL A 1 -1.81 -5.33 -18.71
CA VAL A 1 -1.02 -6.58 -18.72
C VAL A 1 -0.62 -7.00 -17.29
N ILE A 2 -0.69 -6.10 -16.30
CA ILE A 2 -0.26 -6.40 -14.90
C ILE A 2 -1.42 -6.92 -14.04
N LEU A 3 -2.67 -6.82 -14.47
CA LEU A 3 -3.86 -7.27 -13.73
C LEU A 3 -4.33 -8.70 -14.03
N ALA A 4 -3.63 -9.44 -14.87
CA ALA A 4 -4.02 -10.80 -15.29
C ALA A 4 -3.35 -11.95 -14.52
N ILE A 5 -2.58 -11.68 -13.44
CA ILE A 5 -1.82 -12.73 -12.74
C ILE A 5 -2.13 -12.69 -11.25
N GLY A 6 -3.32 -13.05 -10.84
CA GLY A 6 -3.60 -13.08 -9.40
C GLY A 6 -4.92 -13.73 -8.93
N PHE A 7 -5.69 -14.36 -9.79
CA PHE A 7 -6.92 -15.01 -9.33
C PHE A 7 -6.90 -16.53 -9.57
N GLY A 8 -6.25 -17.23 -8.66
CA GLY A 8 -6.37 -18.66 -8.48
C GLY A 8 -7.51 -19.01 -7.52
N ASN A 9 -8.57 -19.62 -8.08
CA ASN A 9 -9.50 -20.54 -7.44
C ASN A 9 -9.78 -20.40 -5.93
N ARG A 10 -10.71 -19.52 -5.53
CA ARG A 10 -11.57 -19.76 -4.37
C ARG A 10 -13.01 -19.36 -4.72
N GLY A 11 -13.93 -20.31 -4.56
CA GLY A 11 -15.34 -20.17 -4.93
C GLY A 11 -16.01 -18.99 -4.20
N PHE A 12 -16.64 -18.13 -4.95
CA PHE A 12 -17.38 -16.96 -4.45
C PHE A 12 -18.89 -17.24 -4.37
N PRO A 13 -19.58 -16.73 -3.35
CA PRO A 13 -21.02 -16.83 -3.24
C PRO A 13 -21.73 -15.73 -4.05
N ARG A 14 -22.92 -16.08 -4.45
CA ARG A 14 -23.86 -15.48 -5.38
C ARG A 14 -24.27 -14.02 -5.08
N HIS A 15 -24.04 -13.11 -6.02
CA HIS A 15 -24.92 -12.03 -6.49
C HIS A 15 -24.17 -11.16 -7.51
N ASN A 16 -24.71 -11.01 -8.69
CA ASN A 16 -24.06 -10.39 -9.88
C ASN A 16 -23.54 -8.94 -9.67
N GLY A 17 -24.11 -8.18 -8.73
CA GLY A 17 -23.61 -6.85 -8.36
C GLY A 17 -22.36 -6.87 -7.48
N VAL A 18 -22.19 -7.89 -6.65
CA VAL A 18 -21.17 -7.93 -5.61
C VAL A 18 -19.76 -8.16 -6.18
N MET A 19 -19.63 -8.96 -7.25
CA MET A 19 -18.32 -9.24 -7.87
C MET A 19 -17.78 -8.02 -8.65
N PHE A 20 -18.66 -7.33 -9.37
CA PHE A 20 -18.32 -6.09 -10.07
C PHE A 20 -17.99 -4.97 -9.07
N ILE A 21 -18.72 -4.88 -7.97
CA ILE A 21 -18.46 -3.93 -6.89
C ILE A 21 -17.14 -4.24 -6.17
N LYS A 22 -16.86 -5.51 -5.88
CA LYS A 22 -15.57 -5.92 -5.29
C LYS A 22 -14.39 -5.55 -6.18
N LEU A 23 -14.52 -5.74 -7.49
CA LEU A 23 -13.51 -5.32 -8.46
C LEU A 23 -13.38 -3.80 -8.50
N LEU A 24 -14.49 -3.08 -8.47
CA LEU A 24 -14.50 -1.61 -8.46
C LEU A 24 -13.93 -1.04 -7.14
N ASP A 25 -14.23 -1.66 -6.02
CA ASP A 25 -13.72 -1.27 -4.71
C ASP A 25 -12.21 -1.54 -4.63
N GLN A 26 -11.76 -2.71 -5.06
CA GLN A 26 -10.33 -3.02 -5.18
C GLN A 26 -9.60 -2.07 -6.15
N ILE A 27 -10.23 -1.73 -7.28
CA ILE A 27 -9.65 -0.78 -8.23
C ILE A 27 -9.68 0.64 -7.66
N TYR A 28 -10.72 1.03 -6.92
CA TYR A 28 -10.80 2.35 -6.27
C TYR A 28 -9.77 2.47 -5.14
N ASP A 29 -9.70 1.47 -4.28
CA ASP A 29 -8.69 1.40 -3.21
C ASP A 29 -7.27 1.27 -3.81
N ALA A 30 -7.09 0.41 -4.82
CA ALA A 30 -5.83 0.32 -5.56
C ALA A 30 -5.47 1.61 -6.31
N MET A 31 -6.43 2.37 -6.84
CA MET A 31 -6.14 3.64 -7.51
C MET A 31 -5.88 4.79 -6.55
N MET A 32 -6.46 4.80 -5.36
CA MET A 32 -6.06 5.72 -4.30
C MET A 32 -4.64 5.40 -3.81
N VAL A 33 -4.30 4.12 -3.78
CA VAL A 33 -2.96 3.61 -3.54
C VAL A 33 -2.05 3.86 -4.76
N ILE A 34 -2.47 3.54 -6.00
CA ILE A 34 -1.72 3.74 -7.25
C ILE A 34 -1.46 5.22 -7.56
N ARG A 35 -2.30 6.15 -7.13
CA ARG A 35 -2.01 7.59 -7.26
C ARG A 35 -0.83 8.00 -6.39
N ARG A 36 -0.49 7.19 -5.39
CA ARG A 36 0.72 7.31 -4.57
C ARG A 36 1.86 6.36 -5.00
N HIS A 37 1.59 5.24 -5.71
CA HIS A 37 2.54 4.11 -5.76
C HIS A 37 2.54 3.37 -7.11
N ILE A 38 3.42 3.72 -8.02
CA ILE A 38 3.76 2.89 -9.19
C ILE A 38 5.12 2.27 -8.91
N GLY A 39 5.19 0.95 -8.61
CA GLY A 39 6.38 0.27 -8.95
C GLY A 39 7.10 -0.77 -8.16
N PHE A 40 6.59 -1.34 -7.06
CA PHE A 40 7.41 -2.24 -6.23
C PHE A 40 7.87 -3.51 -6.94
N GLY A 41 7.00 -4.21 -7.68
CA GLY A 41 7.38 -5.46 -8.36
C GLY A 41 8.29 -5.26 -9.59
N LEU A 42 8.22 -4.10 -10.24
CA LEU A 42 9.02 -3.81 -11.44
C LEU A 42 10.42 -3.28 -11.09
N LEU A 43 10.57 -2.61 -9.95
CA LEU A 43 11.82 -2.00 -9.50
C LEU A 43 12.75 -2.99 -8.79
N LEU A 44 12.23 -4.00 -8.10
CA LEU A 44 13.05 -5.13 -7.63
C LEU A 44 13.74 -5.84 -8.79
N LEU A 45 13.08 -5.95 -9.95
CA LEU A 45 13.69 -6.50 -11.18
C LEU A 45 14.67 -5.52 -11.82
N LEU A 46 14.43 -4.21 -11.76
CA LEU A 46 15.31 -3.17 -12.35
C LEU A 46 16.53 -2.86 -11.48
N GLY A 47 16.41 -2.87 -10.16
CA GLY A 47 17.54 -2.68 -9.26
C GLY A 47 18.58 -3.80 -9.38
N VAL A 48 18.13 -5.05 -9.50
CA VAL A 48 18.99 -6.21 -9.70
C VAL A 48 19.60 -6.24 -11.11
N THR A 49 18.89 -5.72 -12.13
CA THR A 49 19.38 -5.68 -13.52
C THR A 49 20.33 -4.51 -13.79
N LEU A 50 20.19 -3.37 -13.10
CA LEU A 50 21.10 -2.24 -13.23
C LEU A 50 22.47 -2.50 -12.58
N ALA A 51 22.51 -3.22 -11.46
CA ALA A 51 23.77 -3.65 -10.87
C ALA A 51 24.54 -4.65 -11.77
N ALA A 52 23.81 -5.47 -12.57
CA ALA A 52 24.42 -6.40 -13.52
C ALA A 52 24.93 -5.73 -14.81
N CYS A 53 24.44 -4.54 -15.17
CA CYS A 53 24.87 -3.82 -16.38
C CYS A 53 26.16 -3.02 -16.18
N GLN A 54 26.62 -2.81 -14.96
CA GLN A 54 27.90 -2.11 -14.69
C GLN A 54 29.13 -3.02 -14.68
N THR A 55 28.93 -4.35 -14.59
CA THR A 55 30.06 -5.31 -14.70
C THR A 55 29.99 -6.01 -16.06
N GLY A 56 30.95 -5.65 -16.95
CA GLY A 56 31.06 -6.02 -18.34
C GLY A 56 30.65 -7.42 -18.78
N GLY A 57 29.71 -7.47 -19.67
CA GLY A 57 29.68 -8.34 -20.83
C GLY A 57 29.47 -9.83 -20.65
N VAL A 58 28.24 -10.26 -20.41
CA VAL A 58 27.70 -11.49 -21.03
C VAL A 58 26.25 -11.22 -21.43
N ALA A 59 25.98 -11.28 -22.75
CA ALA A 59 24.64 -11.08 -23.30
C ALA A 59 23.69 -12.18 -22.80
N SER A 60 22.77 -11.83 -21.89
CA SER A 60 21.70 -12.69 -21.48
C SER A 60 20.59 -12.67 -22.52
N ARG A 61 20.35 -13.80 -23.19
CA ARG A 61 19.13 -14.04 -23.98
C ARG A 61 17.91 -13.94 -23.05
N PRO A 62 16.82 -13.29 -23.46
CA PRO A 62 15.60 -13.30 -22.68
C PRO A 62 15.07 -14.72 -22.58
N LEU A 63 14.89 -15.23 -21.35
CA LEU A 63 14.25 -16.50 -21.05
C LEU A 63 12.71 -16.35 -21.23
N THR A 64 12.25 -16.37 -22.48
CA THR A 64 10.83 -16.24 -22.83
C THR A 64 10.06 -17.56 -22.81
N ASN A 65 10.64 -18.68 -22.33
CA ASN A 65 9.93 -19.94 -22.11
C ASN A 65 10.58 -20.69 -20.96
N SER A 66 10.24 -20.35 -19.72
CA SER A 66 10.60 -21.15 -18.56
C SER A 66 9.60 -22.29 -18.40
N PRO A 67 10.04 -23.56 -18.33
CA PRO A 67 9.14 -24.68 -18.05
C PRO A 67 8.49 -24.64 -16.66
N PHE A 68 8.76 -23.62 -15.85
CA PHE A 68 8.27 -23.48 -14.47
C PHE A 68 7.01 -22.61 -14.34
N THR A 69 6.43 -22.11 -15.45
CA THR A 69 5.19 -21.29 -15.41
C THR A 69 3.93 -22.09 -15.05
N ASN A 70 4.01 -23.40 -14.85
CA ASN A 70 2.88 -24.26 -14.53
C ASN A 70 2.97 -24.99 -13.18
N ILE A 71 3.79 -24.53 -12.24
CA ILE A 71 3.83 -25.12 -10.88
C ILE A 71 2.77 -24.41 -10.03
N GLN A 72 1.54 -24.93 -10.06
CA GLN A 72 0.37 -24.44 -9.30
C GLN A 72 0.34 -24.87 -7.83
N ASN A 73 1.37 -25.56 -7.31
CA ASN A 73 1.43 -25.90 -5.89
C ASN A 73 2.62 -25.21 -5.23
N PRO A 74 2.41 -24.44 -4.16
CA PRO A 74 3.52 -23.96 -3.35
C PRO A 74 4.30 -25.16 -2.82
N MET A 75 5.62 -25.17 -3.03
CA MET A 75 6.47 -26.20 -2.46
C MET A 75 6.30 -26.18 -0.93
N SER A 76 6.07 -27.36 -0.32
CA SER A 76 6.01 -27.46 1.14
C SER A 76 7.35 -27.03 1.76
N GLU A 77 7.32 -26.47 2.96
CA GLU A 77 8.54 -26.06 3.70
C GLU A 77 9.59 -27.19 3.76
N ALA A 78 9.14 -28.44 3.89
CA ALA A 78 10.00 -29.62 3.87
C ALA A 78 10.67 -29.86 2.52
N THR A 79 10.03 -29.48 1.42
CA THR A 79 10.60 -29.58 0.06
C THR A 79 11.60 -28.47 -0.17
N VAL A 80 11.31 -27.24 0.29
CA VAL A 80 12.23 -26.10 0.27
C VAL A 80 13.50 -26.43 1.06
N ALA A 81 13.39 -26.99 2.26
CA ALA A 81 14.52 -27.38 3.10
C ALA A 81 15.39 -28.50 2.46
N ARG A 82 14.80 -29.42 1.70
CA ARG A 82 15.56 -30.46 0.98
C ARG A 82 16.31 -29.93 -0.24
N VAL A 83 15.72 -28.97 -0.95
CA VAL A 83 16.30 -28.37 -2.17
C VAL A 83 17.43 -27.40 -1.82
N GLN A 84 17.38 -26.73 -0.68
CA GLN A 84 18.40 -25.79 -0.19
C GLN A 84 19.80 -26.41 0.00
N ASN A 85 19.91 -27.73 0.06
CA ASN A 85 21.22 -28.41 0.21
C ASN A 85 22.04 -28.57 -1.09
N HIS A 86 21.47 -28.25 -2.25
CA HIS A 86 22.19 -28.24 -3.54
C HIS A 86 22.41 -26.79 -4.01
N HIS A 87 23.63 -26.42 -4.44
CA HIS A 87 23.99 -25.04 -4.78
C HIS A 87 23.10 -24.37 -5.82
N SER A 88 22.95 -25.04 -6.98
CA SER A 88 22.12 -24.54 -8.08
C SER A 88 20.65 -24.48 -7.66
N ALA A 89 20.25 -25.36 -6.77
CA ALA A 89 18.93 -25.41 -6.21
C ALA A 89 18.70 -24.28 -5.20
N ALA A 90 19.66 -24.00 -4.30
CA ALA A 90 19.59 -22.87 -3.38
C ALA A 90 19.49 -21.53 -4.13
N PHE A 91 20.31 -21.34 -5.17
CA PHE A 91 20.24 -20.14 -6.03
C PHE A 91 18.86 -20.01 -6.70
N LEU A 92 18.34 -21.09 -7.28
CA LEU A 92 17.01 -21.09 -7.93
C LEU A 92 15.89 -20.82 -6.93
N VAL A 93 15.95 -21.40 -5.72
CA VAL A 93 15.01 -21.10 -4.63
C VAL A 93 15.09 -19.62 -4.26
N GLY A 94 16.30 -19.06 -4.13
CA GLY A 94 16.50 -17.64 -3.86
C GLY A 94 15.86 -16.75 -4.92
N GLN A 95 16.12 -17.01 -6.19
CA GLN A 95 15.55 -16.25 -7.31
C GLN A 95 14.02 -16.36 -7.39
N PHE A 96 13.47 -17.56 -7.15
CA PHE A 96 12.03 -17.79 -7.14
C PHE A 96 11.35 -17.07 -5.97
N SER A 97 11.92 -17.18 -4.76
CA SER A 97 11.41 -16.52 -3.57
C SER A 97 11.48 -15.00 -3.68
N LEU A 98 12.58 -14.47 -4.24
CA LEU A 98 12.71 -13.04 -4.50
C LEU A 98 11.63 -12.52 -5.46
N LYS A 99 11.31 -13.28 -6.52
CA LYS A 99 10.20 -12.95 -7.44
C LYS A 99 8.82 -12.98 -6.76
N GLN A 100 8.68 -13.71 -5.68
CA GLN A 100 7.46 -13.79 -4.89
C GLN A 100 7.44 -12.80 -3.71
N GLY A 101 8.45 -11.94 -3.58
CA GLY A 101 8.60 -11.01 -2.46
C GLY A 101 8.98 -11.67 -1.12
N LYS A 102 9.24 -12.99 -1.10
CA LYS A 102 9.60 -13.74 0.11
C LYS A 102 11.08 -13.53 0.47
N LEU A 103 11.38 -12.31 0.96
CA LEU A 103 12.76 -11.85 1.16
C LEU A 103 13.56 -12.72 2.14
N ALA A 104 12.99 -13.13 3.28
CA ALA A 104 13.67 -13.96 4.27
C ALA A 104 14.04 -15.35 3.71
N ILE A 105 13.17 -15.97 2.89
CA ILE A 105 13.47 -17.25 2.22
C ILE A 105 14.56 -17.04 1.17
N ALA A 106 14.50 -15.95 0.40
CA ALA A 106 15.51 -15.61 -0.60
C ALA A 106 16.88 -15.37 0.06
N ALA A 107 16.91 -14.63 1.16
CA ALA A 107 18.10 -14.33 1.95
C ALA A 107 18.81 -15.61 2.43
N ASN A 108 18.06 -16.50 3.07
CA ASN A 108 18.59 -17.79 3.51
C ASN A 108 19.09 -18.64 2.35
N ALA A 109 18.38 -18.67 1.22
CA ALA A 109 18.76 -19.44 0.05
C ALA A 109 20.05 -18.90 -0.61
N PHE A 110 20.19 -17.59 -0.77
CA PHE A 110 21.41 -16.98 -1.33
C PHE A 110 22.61 -17.11 -0.38
N THR A 111 22.42 -16.95 0.92
CA THR A 111 23.47 -17.18 1.94
C THR A 111 23.96 -18.64 1.89
N ASN A 112 23.07 -19.61 1.76
CA ASN A 112 23.43 -21.02 1.59
C ASN A 112 24.18 -21.30 0.26
N ALA A 113 23.79 -20.63 -0.83
CA ALA A 113 24.50 -20.70 -2.10
C ALA A 113 25.90 -20.11 -1.98
N LEU A 114 26.02 -18.93 -1.33
CA LEU A 114 27.26 -18.23 -1.09
C LEU A 114 28.25 -19.00 -0.22
N ALA A 115 27.78 -19.75 0.76
CA ALA A 115 28.64 -20.55 1.66
C ALA A 115 29.58 -21.51 0.90
N LYS A 116 29.22 -21.89 -0.30
CA LYS A 116 30.00 -22.80 -1.16
C LYS A 116 30.69 -22.12 -2.34
N HIS A 117 30.31 -20.90 -2.66
CA HIS A 117 30.92 -20.06 -3.70
C HIS A 117 31.37 -18.71 -3.10
N GLN A 118 32.26 -18.78 -2.12
CA GLN A 118 32.67 -17.65 -1.26
C GLN A 118 33.26 -16.45 -1.99
N ASN A 119 33.65 -16.61 -3.25
CA ASN A 119 34.28 -15.56 -4.08
C ASN A 119 33.33 -15.07 -5.20
N ASP A 120 32.07 -15.48 -5.22
CA ASP A 120 31.11 -15.03 -6.22
C ASP A 120 30.52 -13.68 -5.81
N ALA A 121 30.99 -12.59 -6.43
CA ALA A 121 30.55 -11.24 -6.12
C ALA A 121 29.06 -11.01 -6.35
N TYR A 122 28.44 -11.67 -7.34
CA TYR A 122 27.02 -11.56 -7.60
C TYR A 122 26.18 -12.21 -6.51
N LEU A 123 26.56 -13.42 -6.08
CA LEU A 123 25.90 -14.10 -4.95
C LEU A 123 26.06 -13.31 -3.65
N PHE A 124 27.23 -12.69 -3.46
CA PHE A 124 27.44 -11.80 -2.32
C PHE A 124 26.46 -10.64 -2.31
N THR A 125 26.34 -9.95 -3.42
CA THR A 125 25.40 -8.82 -3.55
C THR A 125 23.97 -9.26 -3.28
N LEU A 126 23.54 -10.39 -3.85
CA LEU A 126 22.19 -10.92 -3.62
C LEU A 126 21.96 -11.32 -2.16
N ALA A 127 22.92 -12.01 -1.54
CA ALA A 127 22.83 -12.42 -0.15
C ALA A 127 22.77 -11.19 0.78
N PHE A 128 23.66 -10.21 0.59
CA PHE A 128 23.66 -8.96 1.35
C PHE A 128 22.33 -8.22 1.19
N GLN A 129 21.93 -7.93 -0.04
CA GLN A 129 20.70 -7.16 -0.30
C GLN A 129 19.47 -7.84 0.27
N THR A 130 19.35 -9.16 0.10
CA THR A 130 18.16 -9.87 0.61
C THR A 130 18.16 -9.98 2.13
N GLN A 131 19.30 -10.12 2.80
CA GLN A 131 19.39 -10.05 4.26
C GLN A 131 18.98 -8.65 4.75
N TYR A 132 19.56 -7.61 4.15
CA TYR A 132 19.26 -6.24 4.55
C TYR A 132 17.78 -5.88 4.29
N PHE A 133 17.23 -6.22 3.13
CA PHE A 133 15.83 -5.95 2.78
C PHE A 133 14.83 -6.79 3.59
N SER A 134 15.25 -7.94 4.12
CA SER A 134 14.43 -8.75 5.04
C SER A 134 14.52 -8.32 6.50
N GLY A 135 15.35 -7.34 6.81
CA GLY A 135 15.55 -6.80 8.15
C GLY A 135 16.55 -7.58 9.02
N ASP A 136 17.28 -8.54 8.47
CA ASP A 136 18.37 -9.23 9.21
C ASP A 136 19.65 -8.38 9.15
N ILE A 137 19.68 -7.35 10.00
CA ILE A 137 20.74 -6.34 10.04
C ILE A 137 22.08 -6.94 10.45
N GLU A 138 22.08 -7.89 11.37
CA GLU A 138 23.31 -8.55 11.82
C GLU A 138 23.95 -9.39 10.71
N ALA A 139 23.14 -10.24 10.05
CA ALA A 139 23.65 -11.04 8.93
C ALA A 139 24.07 -10.16 7.74
N ALA A 140 23.37 -9.05 7.49
CA ALA A 140 23.76 -8.07 6.47
C ALA A 140 25.10 -7.41 6.81
N SER A 141 25.33 -7.03 8.07
CA SER A 141 26.58 -6.45 8.54
C SER A 141 27.75 -7.44 8.41
N ASP A 142 27.54 -8.70 8.80
CA ASP A 142 28.57 -9.75 8.64
C ASP A 142 28.97 -9.95 7.16
N LEU A 143 28.02 -9.87 6.24
CA LEU A 143 28.28 -9.92 4.82
C LEU A 143 29.01 -8.64 4.35
N ALA A 144 28.57 -7.46 4.78
CA ALA A 144 29.20 -6.19 4.46
C ALA A 144 30.70 -6.16 4.85
N ALA A 145 31.04 -6.58 6.05
CA ALA A 145 32.43 -6.67 6.53
C ALA A 145 33.33 -7.60 5.68
N ARG A 146 32.75 -8.53 4.93
CA ARG A 146 33.46 -9.39 3.99
C ARG A 146 33.60 -8.74 2.62
N ILE A 147 32.67 -7.88 2.20
CA ILE A 147 32.71 -7.11 0.96
C ILE A 147 33.82 -6.07 1.04
N GLU A 148 33.96 -5.35 2.14
CA GLU A 148 34.98 -4.30 2.33
C GLU A 148 36.41 -4.82 2.27
N ARG A 149 36.62 -6.10 2.56
CA ARG A 149 37.92 -6.77 2.42
C ARG A 149 38.27 -7.16 0.97
N GLY A 150 37.34 -6.99 0.04
CA GLY A 150 37.51 -7.26 -1.39
C GLY A 150 37.31 -5.96 -2.19
N ASP A 151 37.75 -5.95 -3.45
CA ASP A 151 37.62 -4.78 -4.36
C ASP A 151 36.15 -4.47 -4.80
N ASN A 152 35.14 -5.05 -4.17
CA ASN A 152 33.74 -4.90 -4.55
C ASN A 152 33.04 -3.91 -3.63
N GLN A 153 32.76 -2.70 -4.11
CA GLN A 153 31.88 -1.77 -3.45
C GLN A 153 30.41 -2.18 -3.72
N VAL A 154 29.65 -2.46 -2.66
CA VAL A 154 28.19 -2.64 -2.73
C VAL A 154 27.55 -1.42 -2.08
N MET A 155 26.62 -0.78 -2.80
CA MET A 155 25.87 0.37 -2.26
C MET A 155 25.23 0.02 -0.92
N MET A 156 25.26 0.95 0.01
CA MET A 156 24.65 0.85 1.36
C MET A 156 25.26 -0.24 2.27
N SER A 157 26.44 -0.80 1.91
CA SER A 157 27.04 -1.87 2.72
C SER A 157 27.44 -1.43 4.14
N SER A 158 27.71 -0.13 4.35
CA SER A 158 28.09 0.40 5.65
C SER A 158 26.90 0.71 6.58
N GLU A 159 25.64 0.79 6.09
CA GLU A 159 24.47 1.10 6.93
C GLU A 159 24.24 0.07 8.04
N PRO A 160 24.22 -1.27 7.77
CA PRO A 160 24.07 -2.25 8.84
C PRO A 160 25.19 -2.22 9.89
N ALA A 161 26.43 -1.98 9.44
CA ALA A 161 27.58 -1.87 10.34
C ALA A 161 27.48 -0.63 11.24
N ALA A 162 27.03 0.50 10.68
CA ALA A 162 26.79 1.72 11.44
C ALA A 162 25.68 1.53 12.50
N ALA A 163 24.59 0.84 12.14
CA ALA A 163 23.53 0.52 13.10
C ALA A 163 24.03 -0.40 14.24
N LEU A 164 24.86 -1.40 13.94
CA LEU A 164 25.47 -2.24 14.96
C LEU A 164 26.37 -1.44 15.91
N ALA A 165 27.21 -0.55 15.39
CA ALA A 165 28.05 0.33 16.21
C ALA A 165 27.18 1.22 17.11
N ALA A 166 26.08 1.77 16.59
CA ALA A 166 25.11 2.55 17.36
C ALA A 166 24.49 1.73 18.52
N MET A 167 24.01 0.52 18.24
CA MET A 167 23.44 -0.39 19.23
C MET A 167 24.44 -0.78 20.32
N GLN A 168 25.71 -0.89 19.98
CA GLN A 168 26.81 -1.14 20.92
C GLN A 168 27.26 0.12 21.65
N GLN A 169 26.69 1.29 21.32
CA GLN A 169 27.08 2.62 21.82
C GLN A 169 28.56 2.95 21.53
N ASP A 170 29.12 2.35 20.50
CA ASP A 170 30.44 2.70 19.99
C ASP A 170 30.31 3.91 19.04
N TRP A 171 30.16 5.08 19.67
CA TRP A 171 29.92 6.34 18.96
C TRP A 171 31.10 6.77 18.08
N GLU A 172 32.35 6.36 18.41
CA GLU A 172 33.52 6.64 17.58
C GLU A 172 33.48 5.81 16.30
N ALA A 173 33.20 4.52 16.40
CA ALA A 173 32.99 3.65 15.24
C ALA A 173 31.80 4.08 14.41
N LEU A 174 30.68 4.44 15.05
CA LEU A 174 29.50 4.97 14.36
C LEU A 174 29.85 6.21 13.53
N TYR A 175 30.56 7.18 14.13
CA TYR A 175 30.95 8.41 13.43
C TYR A 175 31.81 8.11 12.19
N ALA A 176 32.80 7.23 12.33
CA ALA A 176 33.67 6.85 11.23
C ALA A 176 32.92 6.15 10.09
N LEU A 177 32.00 5.23 10.42
CA LEU A 177 31.17 4.52 9.41
C LEU A 177 30.17 5.48 8.75
N ALA A 178 29.55 6.36 9.51
CA ALA A 178 28.60 7.35 9.00
C ALA A 178 29.26 8.35 8.04
N ASP A 179 30.54 8.68 8.25
CA ASP A 179 31.30 9.54 7.32
C ASP A 179 31.47 8.90 5.94
N HIS A 180 31.62 7.57 5.88
CA HIS A 180 31.61 6.83 4.61
C HIS A 180 30.23 6.87 3.92
N LEU A 181 29.14 6.77 4.69
CA LEU A 181 27.77 6.83 4.17
C LEU A 181 27.46 8.17 3.48
N LYS A 182 28.05 9.26 3.93
CA LYS A 182 27.89 10.59 3.32
C LYS A 182 28.42 10.67 1.88
N SER A 183 29.26 9.76 1.46
CA SER A 183 29.77 9.68 0.08
C SER A 183 28.79 9.01 -0.90
N ASP A 184 27.76 8.31 -0.40
CA ASP A 184 26.72 7.65 -1.19
C ASP A 184 25.45 8.53 -1.21
N ALA A 185 25.01 8.93 -2.39
CA ALA A 185 23.84 9.81 -2.53
C ALA A 185 22.55 9.25 -1.90
N GLN A 186 22.41 7.92 -1.81
CA GLN A 186 21.22 7.28 -1.23
C GLN A 186 21.28 7.19 0.31
N SER A 187 22.49 7.16 0.87
CA SER A 187 22.71 7.05 2.31
C SER A 187 23.18 8.38 2.93
N HIS A 188 23.33 9.43 2.13
CA HIS A 188 23.92 10.71 2.55
C HIS A 188 23.21 11.32 3.76
N ALA A 189 21.88 11.46 3.68
CA ALA A 189 21.09 12.03 4.76
C ALA A 189 21.17 11.19 6.05
N ILE A 190 21.04 9.86 5.91
CA ILE A 190 21.14 8.92 7.04
C ILE A 190 22.55 8.96 7.66
N GLY A 191 23.58 8.95 6.83
CA GLY A 191 24.96 9.06 7.30
C GLY A 191 25.20 10.36 8.08
N THR A 192 24.63 11.47 7.65
CA THR A 192 24.75 12.74 8.35
C THR A 192 24.00 12.74 9.67
N ILE A 193 22.77 12.24 9.71
CA ILE A 193 22.01 12.09 10.95
C ILE A 193 22.79 11.21 11.94
N MET A 194 23.25 10.04 11.52
CA MET A 194 24.04 9.14 12.38
C MET A 194 25.32 9.78 12.90
N ALA A 195 26.08 10.49 12.04
CA ALA A 195 27.30 11.17 12.45
C ALA A 195 27.02 12.30 13.43
N ALA A 196 25.99 13.10 13.19
CA ALA A 196 25.62 14.21 14.09
C ALA A 196 25.20 13.69 15.48
N TRP A 197 24.39 12.64 15.53
CA TRP A 197 23.99 12.03 16.81
C TRP A 197 25.15 11.31 17.52
N ALA A 198 26.08 10.72 16.76
CA ALA A 198 27.31 10.18 17.35
C ALA A 198 28.16 11.26 18.05
N LEU A 199 28.24 12.45 17.46
CA LEU A 199 28.89 13.61 18.12
C LEU A 199 28.12 14.06 19.36
N ALA A 200 26.80 14.19 19.27
CA ALA A 200 25.97 14.60 20.40
C ALA A 200 26.06 13.63 21.58
N ALA A 201 26.04 12.33 21.32
CA ALA A 201 26.19 11.28 22.34
C ALA A 201 27.58 11.28 23.00
N GLN A 202 28.62 11.81 22.33
CA GLN A 202 29.96 12.04 22.88
C GLN A 202 30.11 13.39 23.60
N GLY A 203 29.01 14.13 23.80
CA GLY A 203 29.02 15.44 24.44
C GLY A 203 29.45 16.60 23.53
N GLN A 204 29.49 16.37 22.22
CA GLN A 204 29.84 17.36 21.19
C GLN A 204 28.57 17.84 20.43
N GLY A 205 27.50 18.15 21.17
CA GLY A 205 26.19 18.49 20.58
C GLY A 205 26.20 19.68 19.65
N ASP A 206 26.99 20.74 19.97
CA ASP A 206 27.11 21.91 19.09
C ASP A 206 27.69 21.53 17.71
N ALA A 207 28.68 20.61 17.68
CA ALA A 207 29.24 20.12 16.43
C ALA A 207 28.21 19.29 15.65
N GLY A 208 27.39 18.48 16.33
CA GLY A 208 26.28 17.75 15.73
C GLY A 208 25.23 18.69 15.12
N LEU A 209 24.82 19.73 15.84
CA LEU A 209 23.89 20.76 15.34
C LEU A 209 24.45 21.50 14.10
N ILE A 210 25.72 21.86 14.11
CA ILE A 210 26.37 22.49 12.94
C ILE A 210 26.31 21.53 11.76
N MET A 211 26.62 20.25 11.95
CA MET A 211 26.60 19.24 10.89
C MET A 211 25.21 19.09 10.28
N LEU A 212 24.15 19.07 11.07
CA LEU A 212 22.77 19.01 10.57
C LEU A 212 22.36 20.28 9.79
N ARG A 213 22.93 21.44 10.09
CA ARG A 213 22.67 22.70 9.39
C ARG A 213 23.40 22.80 8.04
N GLU A 214 24.56 22.19 7.92
CA GLU A 214 25.42 22.28 6.72
C GLU A 214 25.02 21.31 5.62
N LEU A 215 23.99 20.48 5.83
CA LEU A 215 23.67 19.35 4.95
C LEU A 215 23.01 19.77 3.63
N ASP A 216 22.58 21.01 3.43
CA ASP A 216 21.86 21.37 2.20
C ASP A 216 22.73 22.17 1.19
N PRO A 217 23.55 21.49 0.37
CA PRO A 217 24.20 22.12 -0.77
C PRO A 217 23.28 22.23 -2.00
N PHE A 218 22.06 21.67 -2.00
CA PHE A 218 21.23 21.55 -3.19
C PHE A 218 19.87 22.27 -3.10
N ASP A 219 19.42 22.70 -1.93
CA ASP A 219 18.14 23.39 -1.77
C ASP A 219 18.27 24.66 -0.93
N SER A 220 18.47 25.78 -1.61
CA SER A 220 18.62 27.09 -0.99
C SER A 220 17.28 27.75 -0.61
N GLU A 221 16.13 27.08 -0.80
CA GLU A 221 14.81 27.64 -0.51
C GLU A 221 13.93 26.78 0.43
N ASN A 222 14.29 25.53 0.71
CA ASN A 222 13.54 24.66 1.65
C ASN A 222 14.51 23.87 2.53
N ASP A 223 14.76 24.36 3.75
CA ASP A 223 15.36 23.50 4.79
C ASP A 223 14.50 22.24 4.94
N SER A 224 15.10 21.07 4.75
CA SER A 224 14.40 19.79 4.87
C SER A 224 13.73 19.70 6.25
N ILE A 225 12.45 19.31 6.27
CA ILE A 225 11.69 19.10 7.51
C ILE A 225 12.40 18.08 8.39
N THR A 226 12.95 17.01 7.78
CA THR A 226 13.77 16.01 8.48
C THR A 226 14.93 16.65 9.24
N LEU A 227 15.68 17.54 8.60
CA LEU A 227 16.85 18.15 9.23
C LEU A 227 16.47 19.13 10.33
N LEU A 228 15.39 19.88 10.15
CA LEU A 228 14.88 20.77 11.18
C LEU A 228 14.35 19.99 12.39
N SER A 229 13.61 18.90 12.17
CA SER A 229 13.14 18.05 13.28
C SER A 229 14.30 17.42 14.04
N GLN A 230 15.32 16.94 13.34
CA GLN A 230 16.52 16.38 13.97
C GLN A 230 17.32 17.44 14.73
N GLN A 231 17.37 18.68 14.24
CA GLN A 231 17.98 19.79 15.00
C GLN A 231 17.18 20.11 16.27
N ALA A 232 15.84 20.11 16.21
CA ALA A 232 15.00 20.36 17.40
C ALA A 232 15.21 19.27 18.45
N LEU A 233 15.18 17.99 18.07
CA LEU A 233 15.44 16.87 18.99
C LEU A 233 16.85 16.91 19.58
N MET A 234 17.85 17.25 18.75
CA MET A 234 19.24 17.36 19.23
C MET A 234 19.45 18.55 20.17
N ALA A 235 18.81 19.68 19.89
CA ALA A 235 18.83 20.85 20.79
C ALA A 235 18.21 20.49 22.15
N GLU A 236 17.10 19.77 22.16
CA GLU A 236 16.50 19.25 23.41
C GLU A 236 17.44 18.29 24.14
N PHE A 237 18.00 17.29 23.43
CA PHE A 237 18.93 16.30 24.00
C PHE A 237 20.17 16.95 24.63
N THR A 238 20.63 18.08 24.07
CA THR A 238 21.81 18.82 24.55
C THR A 238 21.47 19.94 25.54
N GLY A 239 20.20 20.04 25.96
CA GLY A 239 19.74 21.01 26.97
C GLY A 239 19.58 22.44 26.43
N GLN A 240 19.48 22.63 25.11
CA GLN A 240 19.23 23.92 24.45
C GLN A 240 17.73 24.11 24.24
N GLU A 241 16.97 24.18 25.33
CA GLU A 241 15.49 24.17 25.34
C GLU A 241 14.86 25.27 24.48
N GLU A 242 15.35 26.51 24.59
CA GLU A 242 14.84 27.65 23.80
C GLU A 242 15.00 27.42 22.29
N LEU A 243 16.12 26.82 21.88
CA LEU A 243 16.37 26.47 20.47
C LEU A 243 15.45 25.34 20.02
N ALA A 244 15.26 24.31 20.84
CA ALA A 244 14.36 23.18 20.52
C ALA A 244 12.93 23.68 20.28
N VAL A 245 12.39 24.49 21.16
CA VAL A 245 11.05 25.10 21.03
C VAL A 245 10.98 26.01 19.80
N SER A 246 11.99 26.84 19.56
CA SER A 246 12.01 27.73 18.40
C SER A 246 11.97 26.97 17.08
N LEU A 247 12.74 25.88 16.96
CA LEU A 247 12.75 25.03 15.77
C LEU A 247 11.44 24.25 15.61
N ALA A 248 10.86 23.74 16.69
CA ALA A 248 9.56 23.12 16.63
C ALA A 248 8.47 24.08 16.16
N LEU A 249 8.43 25.32 16.64
CA LEU A 249 7.50 26.35 16.18
C LEU A 249 7.75 26.74 14.72
N GLU A 250 9.01 26.82 14.27
CA GLU A 250 9.34 27.09 12.87
C GLU A 250 8.80 26.01 11.93
N ILE A 251 8.95 24.73 12.32
CA ILE A 251 8.36 23.62 11.58
C ILE A 251 6.84 23.77 11.52
N MET A 252 6.21 24.26 12.60
CA MET A 252 4.76 24.49 12.69
C MET A 252 4.22 25.51 11.69
N ASP A 253 4.97 26.50 11.33
CA ASP A 253 4.55 27.52 10.36
C ASP A 253 4.57 27.00 8.92
N ARG A 254 5.08 25.80 8.69
CA ARG A 254 5.10 25.11 7.39
C ARG A 254 3.87 24.21 7.23
N GLU A 255 3.37 24.01 6.02
CA GLU A 255 2.30 23.05 5.73
C GLU A 255 2.87 21.61 5.73
N ILE A 256 2.89 20.97 6.90
CA ILE A 256 3.42 19.62 7.08
C ILE A 256 2.30 18.61 6.99
N SER A 257 2.52 17.53 6.23
CA SER A 257 1.64 16.36 6.15
C SER A 257 2.23 15.11 6.81
N ASP A 258 3.46 15.17 7.30
CA ASP A 258 4.12 14.07 7.97
C ASP A 258 3.65 13.97 9.43
N HIS A 259 2.98 12.87 9.74
CA HIS A 259 2.34 12.66 11.03
C HIS A 259 3.36 12.37 12.14
N GLY A 260 4.47 11.69 11.82
CA GLY A 260 5.56 11.41 12.75
C GLY A 260 6.21 12.69 13.22
N VAL A 261 6.58 13.56 12.28
CA VAL A 261 7.17 14.88 12.59
C VAL A 261 6.22 15.73 13.43
N ILE A 262 4.93 15.74 13.10
CA ILE A 262 3.93 16.49 13.90
C ILE A 262 3.90 15.99 15.34
N LEU A 263 3.89 14.66 15.56
CA LEU A 263 3.88 14.07 16.90
C LEU A 263 5.16 14.37 17.67
N GLU A 264 6.31 14.28 17.03
CA GLU A 264 7.60 14.58 17.66
C GLU A 264 7.72 16.04 18.07
N MET A 265 7.40 16.95 17.17
CA MET A 265 7.48 18.39 17.45
C MET A 265 6.43 18.82 18.49
N ALA A 266 5.23 18.25 18.44
CA ALA A 266 4.25 18.43 19.50
C ALA A 266 4.80 17.92 20.84
N GLY A 267 5.53 16.80 20.86
CA GLY A 267 6.22 16.28 22.03
C GLY A 267 7.24 17.27 22.61
N VAL A 268 8.10 17.85 21.77
CA VAL A 268 9.05 18.90 22.18
C VAL A 268 8.31 20.05 22.86
N LEU A 269 7.25 20.59 22.22
CA LEU A 269 6.47 21.72 22.77
C LEU A 269 5.80 21.36 24.10
N ILE A 270 5.26 20.16 24.25
CA ILE A 270 4.59 19.70 25.46
C ILE A 270 5.56 19.60 26.65
N ARG A 271 6.79 19.18 26.39
CA ARG A 271 7.83 19.02 27.43
C ARG A 271 8.41 20.36 27.91
N HIS A 272 8.27 21.43 27.11
CA HIS A 272 8.90 22.74 27.36
C HIS A 272 7.90 23.90 27.49
N ASP A 273 6.89 23.76 28.35
CA ASP A 273 5.90 24.78 28.72
C ASP A 273 4.95 25.28 27.61
N GLU A 274 5.00 24.68 26.41
CA GLU A 274 4.11 24.99 25.26
C GLU A 274 3.06 23.88 25.04
N ALA A 275 2.58 23.26 26.12
CA ALA A 275 1.74 22.07 26.06
C ALA A 275 0.42 22.28 25.32
N GLU A 276 -0.22 23.44 25.45
CA GLU A 276 -1.48 23.73 24.74
C GLU A 276 -1.24 23.85 23.23
N THR A 277 -0.14 24.49 22.82
CA THR A 277 0.27 24.58 21.41
C THR A 277 0.53 23.18 20.83
N GLY A 278 1.25 22.32 21.54
CA GLY A 278 1.49 20.94 21.12
C GLY A 278 0.20 20.12 20.98
N LYS A 279 -0.76 20.26 21.90
CA LYS A 279 -2.08 19.60 21.82
C LYS A 279 -2.92 20.09 20.65
N GLU A 280 -2.87 21.40 20.35
CA GLU A 280 -3.55 21.96 19.16
C GLU A 280 -3.01 21.34 17.87
N TRP A 281 -1.72 21.05 17.85
CA TRP A 281 -1.08 20.41 16.71
C TRP A 281 -1.52 18.97 16.55
N ILE A 282 -1.50 18.18 17.61
CA ILE A 282 -2.03 16.83 17.58
C ILE A 282 -3.49 16.80 17.12
N ALA A 283 -4.28 17.83 17.45
CA ALA A 283 -5.66 17.94 16.99
C ALA A 283 -5.78 18.12 15.45
N ARG A 284 -4.75 18.64 14.78
CA ARG A 284 -4.72 18.77 13.30
C ARG A 284 -4.51 17.45 12.56
N LEU A 285 -4.00 16.40 13.24
CA LEU A 285 -3.85 15.07 12.65
C LEU A 285 -5.18 14.46 12.19
N GLY A 286 -6.29 15.00 12.69
CA GLY A 286 -7.64 14.58 12.31
C GLY A 286 -8.07 13.25 12.94
N PRO A 287 -9.21 12.73 12.51
CA PRO A 287 -9.84 11.58 13.18
C PRO A 287 -9.10 10.25 13.00
N ARG A 288 -8.19 10.13 12.03
CA ARG A 288 -7.38 8.90 11.82
C ARG A 288 -6.44 8.60 12.97
N PHE A 289 -5.87 9.62 13.60
CA PHE A 289 -4.86 9.48 14.67
C PHE A 289 -5.47 9.56 16.08
N HIS A 290 -6.77 9.44 16.23
CA HIS A 290 -7.45 9.47 17.52
C HIS A 290 -6.87 10.54 18.47
N HIS A 291 -6.70 11.76 17.95
CA HIS A 291 -6.08 12.89 18.65
C HIS A 291 -6.65 13.13 20.05
N ARG A 292 -7.92 12.80 20.28
CA ARG A 292 -8.56 12.90 21.61
C ARG A 292 -7.93 11.95 22.63
N ARG A 293 -7.58 10.70 22.19
CA ARG A 293 -6.91 9.73 23.06
C ARG A 293 -5.48 10.18 23.34
N ILE A 294 -4.73 10.59 22.31
CA ILE A 294 -3.35 11.07 22.49
C ILE A 294 -3.34 12.24 23.47
N ASN A 295 -4.26 13.21 23.34
CA ASN A 295 -4.39 14.35 24.25
C ASN A 295 -4.83 13.91 25.67
N ALA A 296 -5.66 12.89 25.81
CA ALA A 296 -6.02 12.33 27.11
C ALA A 296 -4.83 11.63 27.77
N ASP A 297 -4.05 10.85 27.02
CA ASP A 297 -2.84 10.18 27.51
C ASP A 297 -1.78 11.19 27.96
N ILE A 298 -1.61 12.29 27.23
CA ILE A 298 -0.77 13.42 27.66
C ILE A 298 -1.26 13.99 28.97
N THR A 299 -2.57 14.25 29.08
CA THR A 299 -3.17 14.84 30.28
C THR A 299 -3.06 13.91 31.50
N ASN A 300 -3.12 12.59 31.28
CA ASN A 300 -2.99 11.57 32.31
C ASN A 300 -1.52 11.21 32.64
N GLY A 301 -0.54 11.75 31.91
CA GLY A 301 0.87 11.45 32.10
C GLY A 301 1.30 10.06 31.60
N THR A 302 0.53 9.47 30.68
CA THR A 302 0.77 8.11 30.14
C THR A 302 1.30 8.09 28.71
N SER A 303 1.41 9.26 28.06
CA SER A 303 1.90 9.36 26.68
C SER A 303 3.42 9.25 26.61
N GLY A 304 3.93 8.48 25.65
CA GLY A 304 5.36 8.43 25.30
C GLY A 304 5.92 9.79 24.86
N LEU A 305 5.07 10.70 24.38
CA LEU A 305 5.47 12.07 24.00
C LEU A 305 5.98 12.92 25.16
N LEU A 306 5.79 12.49 26.40
CA LEU A 306 6.27 13.17 27.60
C LEU A 306 7.75 12.90 27.92
N THR A 307 8.37 11.94 27.22
CA THR A 307 9.78 11.59 27.44
C THR A 307 10.58 12.03 26.20
N PRO A 308 11.69 12.76 26.38
CA PRO A 308 12.56 13.11 25.26
C PRO A 308 13.23 11.84 24.71
N PRO A 309 13.43 11.74 23.39
CA PRO A 309 14.03 10.56 22.80
C PRO A 309 15.52 10.43 23.17
N HIS A 310 15.99 9.19 23.30
CA HIS A 310 17.42 8.89 23.37
C HIS A 310 18.06 8.96 21.98
N ALA A 311 19.39 8.96 21.92
CA ALA A 311 20.12 9.10 20.64
C ALA A 311 19.73 8.03 19.61
N LEU A 312 19.49 6.78 20.02
CA LEU A 312 19.07 5.70 19.10
C LEU A 312 17.66 5.92 18.55
N GLU A 313 16.73 6.31 19.41
CA GLU A 313 15.35 6.62 19.04
C GLU A 313 15.31 7.80 18.04
N ALA A 314 16.11 8.83 18.32
CA ALA A 314 16.19 9.99 17.43
C ALA A 314 16.85 9.67 16.08
N ILE A 315 17.88 8.82 16.06
CA ILE A 315 18.46 8.31 14.79
C ILE A 315 17.41 7.52 14.02
N ALA A 316 16.70 6.61 14.70
CA ALA A 316 15.64 5.79 14.08
C ALA A 316 14.53 6.66 13.49
N SER A 317 14.05 7.65 14.23
CA SER A 317 13.06 8.61 13.76
C SER A 317 13.58 9.40 12.55
N GLY A 318 14.80 9.91 12.60
CA GLY A 318 15.42 10.61 11.47
C GLY A 318 15.50 9.74 10.20
N ILE A 319 15.80 8.44 10.35
CA ILE A 319 15.78 7.50 9.23
C ILE A 319 14.35 7.37 8.67
N VAL A 320 13.34 7.21 9.51
CA VAL A 320 11.92 7.13 9.09
C VAL A 320 11.52 8.39 8.34
N THR A 321 11.80 9.56 8.91
CA THR A 321 11.43 10.86 8.33
C THR A 321 12.09 11.08 6.97
N THR A 322 13.34 10.62 6.76
CA THR A 322 13.97 10.69 5.43
C THR A 322 13.21 9.88 4.37
N GLN A 323 12.48 8.84 4.76
CA GLN A 323 11.70 8.03 3.82
C GLN A 323 10.36 8.70 3.46
N THR A 324 9.80 9.52 4.35
CA THR A 324 8.52 10.20 4.17
C THR A 324 8.68 11.59 3.52
N ASP A 325 9.69 12.36 3.88
CA ASP A 325 9.95 13.74 3.43
C ASP A 325 10.34 13.83 1.94
N LEU A 326 11.17 12.92 1.46
CA LEU A 326 11.68 12.96 0.09
C LEU A 326 10.63 12.71 -0.99
N ASN A 327 9.31 12.71 -0.68
CA ASN A 327 8.27 12.19 -1.59
C ASN A 327 8.75 10.88 -2.22
N ALA A 328 9.71 10.29 -1.54
CA ALA A 328 10.36 9.10 -1.97
C ALA A 328 9.25 8.10 -2.20
N ASN A 329 9.34 7.39 -3.28
CA ASN A 329 8.61 6.16 -3.46
C ASN A 329 9.03 5.24 -2.31
N TRP A 330 8.45 5.45 -1.09
CA TRP A 330 8.72 4.66 0.12
C TRP A 330 8.48 3.16 -0.10
N ASN A 331 7.92 2.79 -1.26
CA ASN A 331 7.80 1.44 -1.82
C ASN A 331 9.06 0.95 -2.54
N GLN A 332 10.18 1.64 -2.46
CA GLN A 332 11.42 1.11 -3.01
C GLN A 332 12.06 0.12 -2.03
N PRO A 333 12.75 -0.94 -2.51
CA PRO A 333 13.45 -1.88 -1.65
C PRO A 333 14.43 -1.22 -0.69
N ILE A 334 15.06 -0.13 -1.12
CA ILE A 334 15.98 0.68 -0.32
C ILE A 334 15.25 1.30 0.87
N SER A 335 14.07 1.91 0.63
CA SER A 335 13.26 2.47 1.71
C SER A 335 12.85 1.39 2.72
N LEU A 336 12.47 0.21 2.26
CA LEU A 336 12.14 -0.90 3.15
C LEU A 336 13.32 -1.32 4.02
N ALA A 337 14.53 -1.43 3.43
CA ALA A 337 15.74 -1.76 4.18
C ALA A 337 16.06 -0.72 5.27
N GLN A 338 15.92 0.55 4.94
CA GLN A 338 16.15 1.65 5.87
C GLN A 338 15.09 1.74 6.96
N LEU A 339 13.82 1.42 6.66
CA LEU A 339 12.79 1.25 7.68
C LEU A 339 13.09 0.08 8.62
N HIS A 340 13.61 -1.03 8.10
CA HIS A 340 14.09 -2.13 8.94
C HIS A 340 15.29 -1.73 9.80
N LEU A 341 16.19 -0.88 9.27
CA LEU A 341 17.29 -0.33 10.03
C LEU A 341 16.79 0.53 11.20
N ALA A 342 15.80 1.40 10.95
CA ALA A 342 15.16 2.21 11.98
C ALA A 342 14.52 1.32 13.08
N SER A 343 13.75 0.30 12.67
CA SER A 343 13.14 -0.66 13.59
C SER A 343 14.15 -1.51 14.37
N TYR A 344 15.37 -1.71 13.83
CA TYR A 344 16.47 -2.37 14.55
C TYR A 344 17.09 -1.47 15.60
N LEU A 345 17.28 -0.18 15.30
CA LEU A 345 17.83 0.82 16.24
C LEU A 345 16.86 1.14 17.38
N ASP A 346 15.57 1.16 17.08
CA ASP A 346 14.49 1.37 18.02
C ASP A 346 13.38 0.34 17.77
N SER A 347 13.39 -0.71 18.59
CA SER A 347 12.40 -1.79 18.51
C SER A 347 10.98 -1.35 18.87
N ASP A 348 10.81 -0.21 19.51
CA ASP A 348 9.52 0.36 19.91
C ASP A 348 9.02 1.43 18.91
N ASN A 349 9.75 1.65 17.82
CA ASN A 349 9.34 2.57 16.75
C ASN A 349 8.14 2.03 15.97
N ASP A 350 6.95 2.37 16.45
CA ASP A 350 5.69 1.92 15.86
C ASP A 350 5.43 2.52 14.48
N GLU A 351 6.00 3.69 14.17
CA GLU A 351 5.93 4.28 12.84
C GLU A 351 6.67 3.44 11.80
N ALA A 352 7.92 3.07 12.11
CA ALA A 352 8.69 2.17 11.24
C ALA A 352 7.95 0.84 11.03
N ARG A 353 7.41 0.24 12.10
CA ARG A 353 6.62 -1.00 12.01
C ARG A 353 5.37 -0.83 11.16
N TYR A 354 4.66 0.29 11.30
CA TYR A 354 3.50 0.62 10.49
C TYR A 354 3.86 0.72 9.00
N LEU A 355 4.91 1.48 8.67
CA LEU A 355 5.36 1.68 7.29
C LEU A 355 5.86 0.37 6.65
N ILE A 356 6.58 -0.47 7.39
CA ILE A 356 7.00 -1.81 6.91
C ILE A 356 5.78 -2.69 6.65
N GLY A 357 4.83 -2.73 7.59
CA GLY A 357 3.59 -3.51 7.45
C GLY A 357 2.75 -3.06 6.26
N ALA A 358 2.64 -1.75 6.04
CA ALA A 358 1.98 -1.17 4.88
C ALA A 358 2.67 -1.58 3.57
N ASN A 359 4.01 -1.54 3.52
CA ASN A 359 4.80 -2.00 2.37
C ASN A 359 4.54 -3.48 2.05
N TYR A 360 4.48 -4.34 3.06
CA TYR A 360 4.18 -5.77 2.86
C TYR A 360 2.78 -5.98 2.30
N ILE A 361 1.77 -5.27 2.82
CA ILE A 361 0.39 -5.34 2.32
C ILE A 361 0.31 -4.90 0.85
N GLU A 362 0.99 -3.81 0.49
CA GLU A 362 1.03 -3.33 -0.90
C GLU A 362 1.76 -4.29 -1.85
N ALA A 363 2.75 -5.02 -1.34
CA ALA A 363 3.46 -6.06 -2.08
C ALA A 363 2.67 -7.39 -2.19
N ASP A 364 1.40 -7.43 -1.76
CA ASP A 364 0.55 -8.63 -1.70
C ASP A 364 1.06 -9.71 -0.70
N LEU A 365 1.89 -9.28 0.26
CA LEU A 365 2.36 -10.09 1.39
C LEU A 365 1.46 -9.83 2.62
N ILE A 366 0.16 -10.10 2.44
CA ILE A 366 -0.88 -9.70 3.40
C ILE A 366 -0.61 -10.28 4.80
N ASP A 367 -0.30 -11.58 4.90
CA ASP A 367 -0.10 -12.27 6.18
C ASP A 367 1.10 -11.69 6.96
N ASP A 368 2.21 -11.39 6.26
CA ASP A 368 3.40 -10.79 6.87
C ASP A 368 3.12 -9.37 7.37
N GLY A 369 2.44 -8.56 6.54
CA GLY A 369 2.03 -7.21 6.91
C GLY A 369 1.09 -7.19 8.12
N ILE A 370 0.05 -8.03 8.14
CA ILE A 370 -0.88 -8.16 9.26
C ILE A 370 -0.17 -8.60 10.54
N THR A 371 0.74 -9.58 10.43
CA THR A 371 1.52 -10.05 11.57
C THR A 371 2.30 -8.90 12.20
N LEU A 372 2.96 -8.08 11.40
CA LEU A 372 3.73 -6.93 11.89
C LEU A 372 2.83 -5.86 12.49
N LEU A 373 1.74 -5.47 11.81
CA LEU A 373 0.81 -4.46 12.29
C LEU A 373 0.13 -4.84 13.61
N THR A 374 -0.07 -6.15 13.88
CA THR A 374 -0.64 -6.61 15.15
C THR A 374 0.29 -6.39 16.34
N THR A 375 1.61 -6.24 16.12
CA THR A 375 2.58 -5.97 17.19
C THR A 375 2.54 -4.53 17.69
N ILE A 376 1.92 -3.59 16.95
CA ILE A 376 1.82 -2.19 17.34
C ILE A 376 0.97 -2.05 18.62
N SER A 377 1.57 -1.40 19.62
CA SER A 377 1.00 -1.25 20.95
C SER A 377 -0.36 -0.51 20.93
N PRO A 378 -1.36 -0.94 21.73
CA PRO A 378 -2.58 -0.19 21.91
C PRO A 378 -2.39 1.25 22.41
N ASN A 379 -1.26 1.54 23.05
CA ASN A 379 -0.93 2.88 23.55
C ASN A 379 -0.20 3.75 22.51
N SER A 380 0.18 3.17 21.37
CA SER A 380 0.85 3.87 20.29
C SER A 380 -0.08 4.86 19.58
N PRO A 381 0.40 6.04 19.17
CA PRO A 381 -0.33 6.90 18.24
C PRO A 381 -0.68 6.22 16.92
N TRP A 382 0.12 5.25 16.47
CA TRP A 382 -0.04 4.50 15.24
C TRP A 382 -1.00 3.31 15.33
N TYR A 383 -1.54 3.04 16.52
CA TYR A 383 -2.40 1.86 16.75
C TYR A 383 -3.64 1.87 15.84
N GLU A 384 -4.40 2.96 15.85
CA GLU A 384 -5.65 3.04 15.10
C GLU A 384 -5.41 2.97 13.58
N GLU A 385 -4.41 3.71 13.09
CA GLU A 385 -4.04 3.68 11.68
C GLU A 385 -3.60 2.28 11.23
N SER A 386 -2.87 1.56 12.09
CA SER A 386 -2.49 0.17 11.82
C SER A 386 -3.71 -0.76 11.74
N ARG A 387 -4.70 -0.58 12.59
CA ARG A 387 -5.95 -1.38 12.55
C ARG A 387 -6.82 -1.03 11.33
N LEU A 388 -6.89 0.25 10.95
CA LEU A 388 -7.56 0.66 9.71
C LEU A 388 -6.90 0.04 8.47
N MET A 389 -5.57 -0.03 8.44
CA MET A 389 -4.82 -0.72 7.37
C MET A 389 -5.16 -2.21 7.32
N MET A 390 -5.18 -2.90 8.47
CA MET A 390 -5.57 -4.32 8.56
C MET A 390 -7.01 -4.54 8.07
N ILE A 391 -7.95 -3.70 8.49
CA ILE A 391 -9.35 -3.75 8.05
C ILE A 391 -9.42 -3.63 6.52
N SER A 392 -8.71 -2.68 5.95
CA SER A 392 -8.68 -2.47 4.51
C SER A 392 -8.13 -3.68 3.75
N ALA A 393 -7.05 -4.27 4.25
CA ALA A 393 -6.39 -5.43 3.63
C ALA A 393 -7.24 -6.72 3.68
N LEU A 394 -7.96 -6.94 4.80
CA LEU A 394 -8.70 -8.19 5.05
C LEU A 394 -10.18 -8.11 4.72
N ARG A 395 -10.70 -6.94 4.38
CA ARG A 395 -12.13 -6.67 4.19
C ARG A 395 -12.85 -7.65 3.27
N TYR A 396 -12.17 -8.12 2.24
CA TYR A 396 -12.73 -9.00 1.21
C TYR A 396 -12.57 -10.49 1.50
N ASP A 397 -11.93 -10.86 2.60
CA ASP A 397 -11.86 -12.25 3.05
C ASP A 397 -12.98 -12.54 4.06
N PRO A 398 -14.04 -13.27 3.67
CA PRO A 398 -15.14 -13.59 4.58
C PRO A 398 -14.72 -14.40 5.81
N SER A 399 -13.60 -15.11 5.75
CA SER A 399 -13.07 -15.87 6.89
C SER A 399 -12.56 -14.96 8.01
N GLN A 400 -12.15 -13.74 7.68
CA GLN A 400 -11.64 -12.73 8.61
C GLN A 400 -12.74 -11.83 9.20
N LEU A 401 -13.98 -11.93 8.70
CA LEU A 401 -15.06 -11.06 9.14
C LEU A 401 -15.29 -11.03 10.67
N PRO A 402 -15.22 -12.15 11.40
CA PRO A 402 -15.35 -12.10 12.87
C PRO A 402 -14.26 -11.24 13.52
N LEU A 403 -12.99 -11.44 13.12
CA LEU A 403 -11.87 -10.65 13.61
C LEU A 403 -12.03 -9.16 13.28
N LEU A 404 -12.42 -8.84 12.04
CA LEU A 404 -12.62 -7.46 11.62
C LEU A 404 -13.73 -6.76 12.41
N ARG A 405 -14.82 -7.45 12.71
CA ARG A 405 -15.89 -6.92 13.54
C ARG A 405 -15.40 -6.60 14.94
N ASP A 406 -14.70 -7.54 15.59
CA ASP A 406 -14.18 -7.34 16.93
C ASP A 406 -13.21 -6.15 16.98
N VAL A 407 -12.33 -6.02 16.00
CA VAL A 407 -11.41 -4.88 15.88
C VAL A 407 -12.17 -3.57 15.69
N ILE A 408 -13.09 -3.51 14.74
CA ILE A 408 -13.88 -2.30 14.46
C ILE A 408 -14.74 -1.90 15.66
N GLU A 409 -15.43 -2.85 16.30
CA GLU A 409 -16.24 -2.57 17.50
C GLU A 409 -15.37 -2.03 18.64
N SER A 410 -14.21 -2.64 18.89
CA SER A 410 -13.28 -2.17 19.92
C SER A 410 -12.81 -0.73 19.66
N LEU A 411 -12.54 -0.37 18.39
CA LEU A 411 -12.16 0.99 18.03
C LEU A 411 -13.33 1.97 18.20
N ILE A 412 -14.55 1.58 17.79
CA ILE A 412 -15.75 2.39 17.96
C ILE A 412 -16.09 2.60 19.44
N ASP A 413 -15.90 1.58 20.29
CA ASP A 413 -16.13 1.70 21.74
C ASP A 413 -15.20 2.75 22.37
N ASN A 414 -13.98 2.87 21.84
CA ASN A 414 -13.01 3.88 22.30
C ASN A 414 -13.29 5.28 21.73
N ASP A 415 -13.77 5.40 20.49
CA ASP A 415 -14.12 6.67 19.85
C ASP A 415 -15.41 6.56 19.01
N PRO A 416 -16.58 6.57 19.68
CA PRO A 416 -17.86 6.36 19.01
C PRO A 416 -18.25 7.50 18.05
N ASP A 417 -17.61 8.65 18.14
CA ASP A 417 -17.84 9.81 17.28
C ASP A 417 -16.91 9.87 16.07
N ASN A 418 -15.99 8.92 15.93
CA ASN A 418 -15.10 8.84 14.79
C ASN A 418 -15.82 8.28 13.55
N TYR A 419 -16.22 9.18 12.67
CA TYR A 419 -16.94 8.81 11.45
C TYR A 419 -16.18 7.85 10.52
N LEU A 420 -14.83 7.82 10.58
CA LEU A 420 -14.04 6.90 9.75
C LEU A 420 -14.21 5.45 10.19
N LEU A 421 -14.33 5.17 11.48
CA LEU A 421 -14.58 3.83 11.99
C LEU A 421 -15.96 3.31 11.54
N TRP A 422 -16.96 4.18 11.54
CA TRP A 422 -18.28 3.86 11.03
C TRP A 422 -18.30 3.65 9.51
N LEU A 423 -17.49 4.43 8.77
CA LEU A 423 -17.28 4.20 7.35
C LEU A 423 -16.66 2.82 7.11
N GLU A 424 -15.58 2.47 7.80
CA GLU A 424 -14.90 1.18 7.65
C GLU A 424 -15.81 0.01 8.05
N LYS A 425 -16.62 0.16 9.10
CA LYS A 425 -17.68 -0.79 9.45
C LYS A 425 -18.66 -1.00 8.29
N GLY A 426 -19.12 0.08 7.71
CA GLY A 426 -20.08 0.03 6.59
C GLY A 426 -19.49 -0.65 5.35
N LEU A 427 -18.25 -0.32 4.99
CA LEU A 427 -17.55 -0.92 3.86
C LEU A 427 -17.27 -2.42 4.09
N THR A 428 -16.87 -2.80 5.31
CA THR A 428 -16.63 -4.20 5.68
C THR A 428 -17.90 -5.03 5.63
N GLU A 429 -19.00 -4.53 6.16
CA GLU A 429 -20.30 -5.23 6.14
C GLU A 429 -20.83 -5.34 4.69
N HIS A 430 -20.67 -4.30 3.88
CA HIS A 430 -21.05 -4.32 2.46
C HIS A 430 -20.25 -5.37 1.68
N ALA A 431 -18.92 -5.37 1.83
CA ALA A 431 -18.05 -6.33 1.15
C ALA A 431 -18.41 -7.80 1.47
N ASN A 432 -19.03 -8.04 2.61
CA ASN A 432 -19.50 -9.35 3.05
C ASN A 432 -21.00 -9.60 2.82
N GLY A 433 -21.67 -8.73 2.08
CA GLY A 433 -23.08 -8.89 1.68
C GLY A 433 -24.11 -8.58 2.77
N HIS A 434 -23.71 -7.94 3.88
CA HIS A 434 -24.60 -7.57 4.97
C HIS A 434 -25.18 -6.15 4.78
N GLU A 435 -25.94 -5.95 3.71
CA GLU A 435 -26.37 -4.63 3.20
C GLU A 435 -27.09 -3.77 4.24
N GLN A 436 -27.93 -4.38 5.10
CA GLN A 436 -28.64 -3.64 6.15
C GLN A 436 -27.70 -3.04 7.20
N LYS A 437 -26.69 -3.82 7.63
CA LYS A 437 -25.68 -3.35 8.59
C LYS A 437 -24.77 -2.31 7.96
N ALA A 438 -24.41 -2.52 6.70
CA ALA A 438 -23.63 -1.57 5.91
C ALA A 438 -24.33 -0.22 5.81
N GLN A 439 -25.61 -0.21 5.44
CA GLN A 439 -26.40 1.01 5.34
C GLN A 439 -26.45 1.78 6.67
N LEU A 440 -26.72 1.09 7.78
CA LEU A 440 -26.78 1.71 9.11
C LEU A 440 -25.45 2.34 9.51
N ALA A 441 -24.34 1.66 9.25
CA ALA A 441 -23.02 2.15 9.59
C ALA A 441 -22.60 3.34 8.69
N LEU A 442 -22.84 3.26 7.38
CA LEU A 442 -22.57 4.36 6.45
C LEU A 442 -23.41 5.60 6.78
N GLN A 443 -24.70 5.41 7.10
CA GLN A 443 -25.55 6.51 7.54
C GLN A 443 -25.05 7.15 8.84
N LYS A 444 -24.61 6.32 9.81
CA LYS A 444 -24.03 6.84 11.05
C LYS A 444 -22.76 7.64 10.81
N ALA A 445 -21.88 7.21 9.89
CA ALA A 445 -20.70 7.99 9.50
C ALA A 445 -21.08 9.37 8.93
N ILE A 446 -22.10 9.42 8.07
CA ILE A 446 -22.62 10.65 7.49
C ILE A 446 -23.25 11.54 8.57
N ASP A 447 -24.05 10.98 9.46
CA ASP A 447 -24.70 11.70 10.56
C ASP A 447 -23.68 12.32 11.54
N LEU A 448 -22.50 11.71 11.67
CA LEU A 448 -21.34 12.24 12.40
C LEU A 448 -20.56 13.32 11.63
N GLY A 449 -21.00 13.70 10.44
CA GLY A 449 -20.43 14.80 9.66
C GLY A 449 -19.49 14.37 8.53
N LEU A 450 -19.45 13.10 8.16
CA LEU A 450 -18.64 12.67 7.02
C LEU A 450 -19.22 13.19 5.70
N GLU A 451 -18.58 14.17 5.09
CA GLU A 451 -18.88 14.65 3.74
C GLU A 451 -17.96 13.97 2.69
N SER A 452 -18.33 12.76 2.28
CA SER A 452 -17.54 11.94 1.36
C SER A 452 -18.37 11.40 0.21
N GLY A 453 -17.97 11.70 -1.03
CA GLY A 453 -18.58 11.09 -2.21
C GLY A 453 -18.50 9.56 -2.19
N ARG A 454 -17.43 8.99 -1.61
CA ARG A 454 -17.29 7.54 -1.42
C ARG A 454 -18.33 6.98 -0.47
N ALA A 455 -18.55 7.63 0.66
CA ALA A 455 -19.55 7.17 1.64
C ALA A 455 -20.95 7.15 1.01
N TYR A 456 -21.34 8.20 0.31
CA TYR A 456 -22.63 8.26 -0.40
C TYR A 456 -22.72 7.27 -1.56
N TYR A 457 -21.63 6.97 -2.24
CA TYR A 457 -21.59 5.95 -3.29
C TYR A 457 -21.91 4.56 -2.73
N PHE A 458 -21.26 4.14 -1.65
CA PHE A 458 -21.54 2.85 -1.03
C PHE A 458 -22.93 2.83 -0.33
N LEU A 459 -23.35 3.95 0.25
CA LEU A 459 -24.71 4.05 0.76
C LEU A 459 -25.75 3.85 -0.36
N ALA A 460 -25.53 4.46 -1.53
CA ALA A 460 -26.41 4.28 -2.67
C ALA A 460 -26.47 2.83 -3.15
N ILE A 461 -25.32 2.14 -3.19
CA ILE A 461 -25.26 0.72 -3.56
C ILE A 461 -26.00 -0.15 -2.56
N THR A 462 -25.76 0.04 -1.27
CA THR A 462 -26.44 -0.73 -0.23
C THR A 462 -27.95 -0.52 -0.26
N GLN A 463 -28.41 0.69 -0.57
CA GLN A 463 -29.82 1.02 -0.75
C GLN A 463 -30.40 0.40 -2.03
N ALA A 464 -29.63 0.43 -3.14
CA ALA A 464 -30.01 -0.20 -4.40
C ALA A 464 -30.19 -1.72 -4.25
N ASN A 465 -29.24 -2.38 -3.56
CA ASN A 465 -29.31 -3.82 -3.28
C ASN A 465 -30.51 -4.21 -2.40
N GLN A 466 -31.02 -3.27 -1.61
CA GLN A 466 -32.23 -3.43 -0.79
C GLN A 466 -33.52 -2.95 -1.50
N ASN A 467 -33.47 -2.62 -2.80
CA ASN A 467 -34.57 -2.07 -3.58
C ASN A 467 -35.16 -0.73 -3.05
N MET A 468 -34.35 0.04 -2.31
CA MET A 468 -34.70 1.38 -1.84
C MET A 468 -34.45 2.42 -2.93
N VAL A 469 -35.20 2.32 -4.02
CA VAL A 469 -34.90 3.01 -5.29
C VAL A 469 -34.75 4.52 -5.15
N LYS A 470 -35.65 5.19 -4.40
CA LYS A 470 -35.60 6.66 -4.22
C LYS A 470 -34.39 7.12 -3.41
N ASP A 471 -34.08 6.38 -2.37
CA ASP A 471 -32.97 6.70 -1.48
C ASP A 471 -31.63 6.46 -2.17
N ALA A 472 -31.52 5.35 -2.93
CA ALA A 472 -30.36 5.05 -3.74
C ALA A 472 -30.08 6.15 -4.77
N GLU A 473 -31.11 6.59 -5.49
CA GLU A 473 -31.01 7.66 -6.48
C GLU A 473 -30.53 8.98 -5.84
N ALA A 474 -31.11 9.37 -4.71
CA ALA A 474 -30.68 10.56 -3.96
C ALA A 474 -29.23 10.46 -3.48
N SER A 475 -28.81 9.30 -2.99
CA SER A 475 -27.43 9.05 -2.54
C SER A 475 -26.44 9.06 -3.70
N PHE A 476 -26.78 8.52 -4.89
CA PHE A 476 -25.95 8.63 -6.08
C PHE A 476 -25.74 10.09 -6.52
N TYR A 477 -26.81 10.89 -6.57
CA TYR A 477 -26.67 12.32 -6.89
C TYR A 477 -25.81 13.05 -5.86
N ARG A 478 -25.97 12.74 -4.57
CA ARG A 478 -25.12 13.34 -3.53
C ARG A 478 -23.66 12.94 -3.71
N SER A 479 -23.38 11.68 -3.99
CA SER A 479 -22.04 11.20 -4.31
C SER A 479 -21.41 11.97 -5.48
N ILE A 480 -22.15 12.14 -6.58
CA ILE A 480 -21.69 12.91 -7.75
C ILE A 480 -21.45 14.38 -7.38
N SER A 481 -22.31 14.99 -6.55
CA SER A 481 -22.15 16.39 -6.15
C SER A 481 -20.87 16.62 -5.34
N LEU A 482 -20.48 15.66 -4.50
CA LEU A 482 -19.27 15.71 -3.68
C LEU A 482 -18.01 15.29 -4.44
N SER A 483 -18.16 14.39 -5.41
CA SER A 483 -17.06 13.85 -6.21
C SER A 483 -17.42 13.84 -7.70
N PRO A 484 -17.54 15.02 -8.35
CA PRO A 484 -18.06 15.15 -9.71
C PRO A 484 -17.14 14.53 -10.78
N PHE A 485 -15.93 14.14 -10.38
CA PHE A 485 -14.94 13.53 -11.26
C PHE A 485 -14.78 12.02 -11.06
N ASN A 486 -15.53 11.41 -10.16
CA ASN A 486 -15.47 9.98 -9.94
C ASN A 486 -16.18 9.21 -11.07
N ALA A 487 -15.40 8.60 -11.97
CA ALA A 487 -15.90 7.83 -13.09
C ALA A 487 -16.69 6.59 -12.65
N TYR A 488 -16.31 5.97 -11.55
CA TYR A 488 -16.97 4.77 -11.02
C TYR A 488 -18.40 5.07 -10.58
N THR A 489 -18.62 6.17 -9.86
CA THR A 489 -19.98 6.58 -9.47
C THR A 489 -20.85 6.84 -10.69
N HIS A 490 -20.31 7.53 -11.70
CA HIS A 490 -21.05 7.80 -12.94
C HIS A 490 -21.41 6.50 -13.68
N ASN A 491 -20.46 5.58 -13.82
CA ASN A 491 -20.72 4.31 -14.49
C ASN A 491 -21.72 3.45 -13.72
N TYR A 492 -21.53 3.29 -12.41
CA TYR A 492 -22.40 2.44 -11.61
C TYR A 492 -23.84 2.97 -11.59
N PHE A 493 -24.02 4.26 -11.34
CA PHE A 493 -25.34 4.87 -11.36
C PHE A 493 -26.02 4.74 -12.72
N GLY A 494 -25.28 5.01 -13.81
CA GLY A 494 -25.80 4.84 -15.17
C GLY A 494 -26.19 3.39 -15.46
N TYR A 495 -25.35 2.43 -15.09
CA TYR A 495 -25.67 1.00 -15.26
C TYR A 495 -26.87 0.56 -14.42
N TRP A 496 -26.96 1.01 -13.16
CA TRP A 496 -28.10 0.75 -12.30
C TRP A 496 -29.42 1.29 -12.91
N LEU A 497 -29.39 2.49 -13.52
CA LEU A 497 -30.56 3.03 -14.23
C LEU A 497 -30.97 2.14 -15.41
N ILE A 498 -30.00 1.57 -16.15
CA ILE A 498 -30.28 0.62 -17.24
C ILE A 498 -30.99 -0.63 -16.70
N GLU A 499 -30.49 -1.21 -15.63
CA GLU A 499 -31.08 -2.41 -15.00
C GLU A 499 -32.50 -2.15 -14.48
N GLN A 500 -32.75 -0.93 -14.00
CA GLN A 500 -34.09 -0.51 -13.60
C GLN A 500 -34.99 -0.14 -14.81
N ASN A 501 -34.48 -0.19 -16.03
CA ASN A 501 -35.14 0.28 -17.25
C ASN A 501 -35.70 1.72 -17.11
N ARG A 502 -34.91 2.61 -16.51
CA ARG A 502 -35.29 3.99 -16.18
C ARG A 502 -34.28 4.98 -16.75
N ASN A 503 -34.77 6.12 -17.24
CA ASN A 503 -33.96 7.27 -17.62
C ASN A 503 -32.75 6.91 -18.52
N LEU A 504 -32.94 6.08 -19.56
CA LEU A 504 -31.85 5.56 -20.39
C LEU A 504 -30.99 6.66 -21.04
N ASP A 505 -31.56 7.84 -21.33
CA ASP A 505 -30.77 8.98 -21.83
C ASP A 505 -29.84 9.55 -20.76
N GLU A 506 -30.29 9.62 -19.53
CA GLU A 506 -29.45 10.01 -18.39
C GLU A 506 -28.38 8.96 -18.10
N ALA A 507 -28.74 7.68 -18.12
CA ALA A 507 -27.81 6.57 -17.98
C ALA A 507 -26.67 6.68 -19.01
N LYS A 508 -27.04 6.91 -20.27
CA LYS A 508 -26.06 7.14 -21.36
C LYS A 508 -25.13 8.33 -21.06
N ALA A 509 -25.69 9.46 -20.62
CA ALA A 509 -24.90 10.66 -20.33
C ALA A 509 -23.93 10.44 -19.15
N LEU A 510 -24.34 9.69 -18.14
CA LEU A 510 -23.51 9.34 -17.00
C LEU A 510 -22.37 8.39 -17.41
N ILE A 511 -22.69 7.31 -18.11
CA ILE A 511 -21.70 6.32 -18.56
C ILE A 511 -20.72 6.96 -19.56
N GLN A 512 -21.20 7.84 -20.45
CA GLN A 512 -20.32 8.57 -21.37
C GLN A 512 -19.26 9.39 -20.60
N LYS A 513 -19.66 10.09 -19.51
CA LYS A 513 -18.70 10.80 -18.66
C LYS A 513 -17.66 9.87 -18.04
N ALA A 514 -18.04 8.65 -17.67
CA ALA A 514 -17.10 7.66 -17.15
C ALA A 514 -16.11 7.21 -18.25
N VAL A 515 -16.59 6.90 -19.44
CA VAL A 515 -15.77 6.50 -20.59
C VAL A 515 -14.84 7.64 -21.04
N ASP A 516 -15.31 8.88 -21.07
CA ASP A 516 -14.48 10.05 -21.43
C ASP A 516 -13.29 10.22 -20.50
N ARG A 517 -13.43 9.85 -19.22
CA ARG A 517 -12.36 9.92 -18.21
C ARG A 517 -11.41 8.74 -18.24
N GLN A 518 -11.95 7.55 -18.49
CA GLN A 518 -11.20 6.30 -18.53
C GLN A 518 -11.56 5.51 -19.80
N PRO A 519 -11.09 5.98 -20.96
CA PRO A 519 -11.50 5.39 -22.24
C PRO A 519 -11.03 3.95 -22.45
N ASN A 520 -10.03 3.50 -21.69
CA ASN A 520 -9.50 2.14 -21.75
C ASN A 520 -10.01 1.24 -20.62
N ASN A 521 -11.03 1.67 -19.88
CA ASN A 521 -11.71 0.81 -18.92
C ASN A 521 -12.79 -0.01 -19.64
N GLY A 522 -12.53 -1.31 -19.85
CA GLY A 522 -13.41 -2.20 -20.61
C GLY A 522 -14.83 -2.30 -20.03
N ALA A 523 -14.97 -2.30 -18.70
CA ALA A 523 -16.27 -2.34 -18.03
C ALA A 523 -17.12 -1.07 -18.29
N PHE A 524 -16.47 0.11 -18.38
CA PHE A 524 -17.19 1.35 -18.70
C PHE A 524 -17.59 1.37 -20.18
N VAL A 525 -16.72 0.87 -21.05
CA VAL A 525 -17.01 0.74 -22.49
C VAL A 525 -18.13 -0.25 -22.75
N ASP A 526 -18.17 -1.38 -22.01
CA ASP A 526 -19.27 -2.35 -22.02
C ASP A 526 -20.59 -1.70 -21.60
N SER A 527 -20.59 -1.01 -20.46
CA SER A 527 -21.79 -0.28 -19.98
C SER A 527 -22.33 0.70 -21.02
N LEU A 528 -21.42 1.38 -21.78
CA LEU A 528 -21.82 2.27 -22.85
C LEU A 528 -22.41 1.52 -24.04
N GLY A 529 -21.83 0.39 -24.42
CA GLY A 529 -22.42 -0.50 -25.43
C GLY A 529 -23.78 -1.02 -25.01
N TRP A 530 -23.91 -1.40 -23.72
CA TRP A 530 -25.16 -1.92 -23.16
C TRP A 530 -26.30 -0.89 -23.16
N VAL A 531 -26.02 0.37 -22.83
CA VAL A 531 -27.05 1.42 -22.91
C VAL A 531 -27.47 1.69 -24.37
N TYR A 532 -26.56 1.64 -25.35
CA TYR A 532 -26.94 1.74 -26.75
C TYR A 532 -27.80 0.54 -27.21
N TYR A 533 -27.48 -0.67 -26.74
CA TYR A 533 -28.31 -1.84 -26.98
C TYR A 533 -29.73 -1.65 -26.44
N LYS A 534 -29.88 -1.19 -25.21
CA LYS A 534 -31.20 -0.92 -24.58
C LYS A 534 -31.95 0.22 -25.26
N LEU A 535 -31.28 1.17 -25.87
CA LEU A 535 -31.87 2.25 -26.68
C LEU A 535 -32.20 1.80 -28.13
N GLY A 536 -31.81 0.59 -28.53
CA GLY A 536 -32.04 0.06 -29.88
C GLY A 536 -31.05 0.55 -30.97
N ASP A 537 -29.99 1.28 -30.58
CA ASP A 537 -28.92 1.70 -31.49
C ASP A 537 -27.87 0.58 -31.61
N LEU A 538 -28.25 -0.49 -32.31
CA LEU A 538 -27.46 -1.73 -32.39
C LEU A 538 -26.09 -1.53 -33.05
N ASP A 539 -25.97 -0.58 -33.98
CA ASP A 539 -24.71 -0.30 -34.67
C ASP A 539 -23.67 0.27 -33.67
N LYS A 540 -24.10 1.24 -32.85
CA LYS A 540 -23.21 1.77 -31.80
C LYS A 540 -22.96 0.75 -30.71
N ALA A 541 -23.99 -0.01 -30.31
CA ALA A 541 -23.82 -1.08 -29.32
C ALA A 541 -22.70 -2.03 -29.75
N LEU A 542 -22.71 -2.47 -31.02
CA LEU A 542 -21.68 -3.37 -31.55
C LEU A 542 -20.27 -2.76 -31.46
N ILE A 543 -20.11 -1.50 -31.90
CA ILE A 543 -18.81 -0.82 -31.87
C ILE A 543 -18.22 -0.80 -30.45
N PHE A 544 -19.04 -0.46 -29.46
CA PHE A 544 -18.56 -0.38 -28.05
C PHE A 544 -18.37 -1.76 -27.44
N MET A 545 -19.22 -2.74 -27.74
CA MET A 545 -19.07 -4.12 -27.23
C MET A 545 -17.82 -4.82 -27.78
N GLU A 546 -17.55 -4.70 -29.09
CA GLU A 546 -16.31 -5.24 -29.69
C GLU A 546 -15.06 -4.56 -29.10
N ARG A 547 -15.14 -3.25 -28.84
CA ARG A 547 -14.07 -2.52 -28.15
C ARG A 547 -13.88 -3.01 -26.71
N ALA A 548 -14.96 -3.19 -25.93
CA ALA A 548 -14.90 -3.70 -24.56
C ALA A 548 -14.28 -5.11 -24.53
N ALA A 549 -14.72 -6.00 -25.41
CA ALA A 549 -14.17 -7.36 -25.56
C ALA A 549 -12.70 -7.37 -26.02
N THR A 550 -12.25 -6.33 -26.74
CA THR A 550 -10.83 -6.17 -27.07
C THR A 550 -9.99 -5.74 -25.86
N ILE A 551 -10.55 -4.89 -24.99
CA ILE A 551 -9.86 -4.40 -23.78
C ILE A 551 -9.79 -5.51 -22.72
N ILE A 552 -10.90 -6.24 -22.48
CA ILE A 552 -11.00 -7.35 -21.53
C ILE A 552 -11.54 -8.58 -22.26
N PRO A 553 -10.67 -9.37 -22.90
CA PRO A 553 -11.10 -10.44 -23.80
C PRO A 553 -11.62 -11.70 -23.11
N ASP A 554 -11.40 -11.84 -21.80
CA ASP A 554 -11.72 -13.00 -20.96
C ASP A 554 -12.80 -12.72 -19.89
N ASP A 555 -13.52 -11.59 -20.03
CA ASP A 555 -14.64 -11.26 -19.16
C ASP A 555 -15.93 -11.96 -19.63
N PRO A 556 -16.58 -12.80 -18.78
CA PRO A 556 -17.78 -13.53 -19.19
C PRO A 556 -19.00 -12.63 -19.43
N VAL A 557 -19.12 -11.49 -18.71
CA VAL A 557 -20.26 -10.57 -18.85
C VAL A 557 -20.16 -9.78 -20.16
N ILE A 558 -18.99 -9.22 -20.43
CA ILE A 558 -18.72 -8.49 -21.69
C ILE A 558 -18.94 -9.40 -22.90
N THR A 559 -18.46 -10.64 -22.80
CA THR A 559 -18.60 -11.62 -23.86
C THR A 559 -20.07 -12.05 -24.06
N ASP A 560 -20.85 -12.18 -22.98
CA ASP A 560 -22.28 -12.46 -23.04
C ASP A 560 -23.06 -11.29 -23.68
N HIS A 561 -22.78 -10.04 -23.26
CA HIS A 561 -23.41 -8.85 -23.83
C HIS A 561 -23.10 -8.71 -25.33
N LEU A 562 -21.85 -9.01 -25.75
CA LEU A 562 -21.49 -9.02 -27.17
C LEU A 562 -22.31 -10.06 -27.95
N GLY A 563 -22.52 -11.24 -27.37
CA GLY A 563 -23.39 -12.27 -27.91
C GLY A 563 -24.84 -11.78 -28.09
N ASP A 564 -25.38 -11.06 -27.09
CA ASP A 564 -26.74 -10.47 -27.17
C ASP A 564 -26.86 -9.43 -28.28
N VAL A 565 -25.85 -8.61 -28.50
CA VAL A 565 -25.81 -7.61 -29.57
C VAL A 565 -25.74 -8.29 -30.93
N TYR A 566 -24.89 -9.31 -31.11
CA TYR A 566 -24.85 -10.09 -32.35
C TYR A 566 -26.19 -10.76 -32.64
N TRP A 567 -26.84 -11.34 -31.62
CA TRP A 567 -28.15 -11.94 -31.79
C TRP A 567 -29.19 -10.94 -32.27
N ALA A 568 -29.25 -9.76 -31.68
CA ALA A 568 -30.18 -8.69 -32.03
C ALA A 568 -29.94 -8.18 -33.47
N LEU A 569 -28.72 -8.25 -33.98
CA LEU A 569 -28.34 -7.92 -35.37
C LEU A 569 -28.61 -9.07 -36.34
N GLY A 570 -29.14 -10.22 -35.89
CA GLY A 570 -29.37 -11.39 -36.72
C GLY A 570 -28.10 -12.20 -37.04
N ARG A 571 -26.97 -11.89 -36.42
CA ARG A 571 -25.68 -12.58 -36.59
C ARG A 571 -25.62 -13.80 -35.66
N LYS A 572 -26.50 -14.78 -35.91
CA LYS A 572 -26.78 -15.89 -35.02
C LYS A 572 -25.56 -16.78 -34.70
N ASP A 573 -24.73 -17.07 -35.70
CA ASP A 573 -23.53 -17.91 -35.50
C ASP A 573 -22.51 -17.23 -34.57
N GLU A 574 -22.34 -15.92 -34.72
CA GLU A 574 -21.42 -15.12 -33.91
C GLU A 574 -21.95 -15.00 -32.50
N ALA A 575 -23.26 -14.79 -32.33
CA ALA A 575 -23.89 -14.79 -31.01
C ALA A 575 -23.66 -16.12 -30.27
N MET A 576 -23.90 -17.24 -30.94
CA MET A 576 -23.67 -18.58 -30.41
C MET A 576 -22.20 -18.84 -30.08
N HIS A 577 -21.29 -18.26 -30.87
CA HIS A 577 -19.85 -18.33 -30.59
C HIS A 577 -19.49 -17.59 -29.31
N GLU A 578 -19.93 -16.34 -29.14
CA GLU A 578 -19.62 -15.52 -27.97
C GLU A 578 -20.26 -16.07 -26.71
N TRP A 579 -21.52 -16.53 -26.72
CA TRP A 579 -22.13 -17.19 -25.55
C TRP A 579 -21.41 -18.48 -25.14
N ARG A 580 -20.88 -19.29 -26.09
CA ARG A 580 -20.03 -20.44 -25.76
C ARG A 580 -18.70 -19.98 -25.13
N ARG A 581 -18.13 -18.90 -25.66
CA ARG A 581 -16.86 -18.34 -25.16
C ARG A 581 -17.04 -17.76 -23.75
N ALA A 582 -18.13 -17.04 -23.47
CA ALA A 582 -18.45 -16.52 -22.14
C ALA A 582 -18.48 -17.62 -21.08
N ARG A 583 -19.00 -18.80 -21.41
CA ARG A 583 -19.02 -19.95 -20.49
C ARG A 583 -17.65 -20.52 -20.20
N LEU A 584 -16.66 -20.35 -21.09
CA LEU A 584 -15.28 -20.79 -20.83
C LEU A 584 -14.53 -19.90 -19.83
N PHE A 585 -15.03 -18.68 -19.61
CA PHE A 585 -14.44 -17.69 -18.71
C PHE A 585 -14.97 -17.79 -17.26
N SER A 586 -15.50 -18.96 -16.90
CA SER A 586 -15.98 -19.27 -15.55
C SER A 586 -16.99 -18.26 -15.00
N PRO A 587 -18.13 -18.02 -15.71
CA PRO A 587 -19.20 -17.17 -15.22
C PRO A 587 -19.74 -17.69 -13.89
N ASP A 588 -20.35 -16.81 -13.09
CA ASP A 588 -21.09 -17.27 -11.94
C ASP A 588 -22.31 -18.16 -12.36
N ALA A 589 -22.87 -18.88 -11.40
CA ALA A 589 -23.95 -19.83 -11.68
C ALA A 589 -25.21 -19.18 -12.27
N ALA A 590 -25.48 -17.89 -11.96
CA ALA A 590 -26.64 -17.17 -12.46
C ALA A 590 -26.44 -16.75 -13.92
N LEU A 591 -25.28 -16.20 -14.23
CA LEU A 591 -24.91 -15.84 -15.61
C LEU A 591 -24.80 -17.10 -16.49
N GLU A 592 -24.18 -18.18 -15.98
CA GLU A 592 -24.13 -19.45 -16.73
C GLU A 592 -25.53 -19.98 -17.06
N ALA A 593 -26.44 -19.96 -16.10
CA ALA A 593 -27.82 -20.38 -16.33
C ALA A 593 -28.53 -19.49 -17.36
N ALA A 594 -28.33 -18.16 -17.31
CA ALA A 594 -28.88 -17.22 -18.26
C ALA A 594 -28.35 -17.45 -19.69
N ILE A 595 -27.04 -17.64 -19.84
CA ILE A 595 -26.41 -17.96 -21.13
C ILE A 595 -26.96 -19.27 -21.71
N LEU A 596 -27.08 -20.32 -20.88
CA LEU A 596 -27.62 -21.61 -21.31
C LEU A 596 -29.07 -21.49 -21.79
N ASP A 597 -29.91 -20.69 -21.11
CA ASP A 597 -31.29 -20.42 -21.52
C ASP A 597 -31.36 -19.68 -22.85
N LYS A 598 -30.52 -18.64 -23.06
CA LYS A 598 -30.39 -17.94 -24.35
C LYS A 598 -30.01 -18.90 -25.49
N MET A 599 -28.96 -19.72 -25.27
CA MET A 599 -28.51 -20.69 -26.27
C MET A 599 -29.59 -21.74 -26.59
N LYS A 600 -30.33 -22.21 -25.56
CA LYS A 600 -31.42 -23.17 -25.77
C LYS A 600 -32.57 -22.54 -26.59
N LYS A 601 -32.97 -21.33 -26.30
CA LYS A 601 -33.98 -20.59 -27.06
C LYS A 601 -33.54 -20.39 -28.51
N ALA A 602 -32.30 -19.97 -28.72
CA ALA A 602 -31.71 -19.78 -30.03
C ALA A 602 -31.76 -21.05 -30.92
N LEU A 603 -31.63 -22.24 -30.34
CA LEU A 603 -31.72 -23.51 -31.04
C LEU A 603 -33.17 -23.95 -31.36
N THR A 604 -34.17 -23.35 -30.70
CA THR A 604 -35.59 -23.66 -30.96
C THR A 604 -36.26 -22.69 -31.91
N ASP A 605 -35.66 -21.52 -32.15
CA ASP A 605 -36.15 -20.47 -33.03
C ASP A 605 -35.61 -20.60 -34.49
N ASP A 606 -34.85 -21.64 -34.80
CA ASP A 606 -34.47 -22.11 -36.13
C ASP A 606 -35.38 -23.28 -36.54
#